data_a5bc1a36438251f4454377d2e9252bbe
#
_entry.id   a5bc1a36438251f4454377d2e9252bbe
#
_cell.length_a   1.000
_cell.length_b   1.000
_cell.length_c   1.000
_cell.angle_alpha   90.00
_cell.angle_beta   90.00
_cell.angle_gamma   90.00
#
_symmetry.space_group_name_H-M   'P 1'
#
loop_
_entity.id
_entity.type
_entity.pdbx_description
1 polymer ?
#
loop_
_entity_poly.entity_id
_entity_poly.type
_entity_poly.pdbx_seq_one_letter_code
_entity_poly.pdbx_strand_id
1 'polypeptide(L)'
;ASGDGASVSGSTVTISKAGTYVVSGTSENVQIVVKAGDSDKVQIVLNGVTMSGTDAAILVENAGKTSLTLADGSQNIISDSSNHSNTDADAAIYNNSDLTLNGSGSLTVDGKYETAIKSEQTLRVTGGNYTLKAAKNGLSAASAINIKEATIDITATEDAIHADNDEDTSLGNLYIQSGTITINAGDDGLHASNIALIDGGTITVSKSVEALEGTNVTINGGKLDLYATDDGINAASDVTGADIFIKITGGDIKVEVGQGDTDAIDSNGDVIMSGGNLDITSTVSAFDFDGTATYTGGTITVNGESRTEITADGPGAGGPGGGGAPGGQGGFGGR
;
A
#
# COMPACT_ATOMS: atom_id res chain seq x y z
N ALA A 1 -33.00 3.25 9.42
CA ALA A 1 -32.87 2.35 8.28
C ALA A 1 -34.25 1.81 7.89
N SER A 2 -34.54 1.73 6.62
CA SER A 2 -35.77 1.14 6.11
C SER A 2 -35.41 0.19 4.95
N GLY A 3 -36.07 -0.94 4.89
CA GLY A 3 -35.88 -1.97 3.87
C GLY A 3 -35.49 -3.33 4.47
N ASP A 4 -35.63 -4.36 3.63
CA ASP A 4 -35.26 -5.74 4.01
C ASP A 4 -33.73 -5.89 4.05
N GLY A 5 -33.21 -6.43 5.15
CA GLY A 5 -31.81 -6.75 5.31
C GLY A 5 -30.95 -5.74 6.08
N ALA A 6 -31.55 -4.63 6.52
CA ALA A 6 -30.91 -3.71 7.46
C ALA A 6 -31.75 -3.50 8.72
N SER A 7 -31.14 -3.54 9.88
CA SER A 7 -31.77 -3.27 11.18
C SER A 7 -30.93 -2.34 12.03
N VAL A 8 -31.56 -1.62 12.95
CA VAL A 8 -30.89 -0.70 13.87
C VAL A 8 -31.19 -1.12 15.30
N SER A 9 -30.15 -1.25 16.11
CA SER A 9 -30.25 -1.50 17.53
C SER A 9 -29.23 -0.62 18.27
N GLY A 10 -29.72 0.31 19.07
CA GLY A 10 -28.85 1.32 19.70
C GLY A 10 -28.08 2.13 18.66
N SER A 11 -26.77 2.11 18.77
CA SER A 11 -25.84 2.77 17.84
C SER A 11 -25.34 1.86 16.69
N THR A 12 -25.84 0.63 16.58
CA THR A 12 -25.38 -0.33 15.56
C THR A 12 -26.41 -0.49 14.44
N VAL A 13 -25.96 -0.31 13.23
CA VAL A 13 -26.71 -0.67 12.00
C VAL A 13 -26.18 -2.01 11.49
N THR A 14 -27.03 -3.05 11.51
CA THR A 14 -26.65 -4.37 11.01
C THR A 14 -27.22 -4.61 9.62
N ILE A 15 -26.37 -4.96 8.67
CA ILE A 15 -26.70 -5.41 7.33
C ILE A 15 -26.55 -6.93 7.28
N SER A 16 -27.65 -7.65 7.01
CA SER A 16 -27.70 -9.11 7.13
C SER A 16 -28.05 -9.83 5.83
N LYS A 17 -28.14 -9.15 4.71
CA LYS A 17 -28.48 -9.72 3.39
C LYS A 17 -27.72 -9.04 2.27
N ALA A 18 -27.58 -9.75 1.14
CA ALA A 18 -27.15 -9.16 -0.11
C ALA A 18 -28.03 -7.95 -0.49
N GLY A 19 -27.42 -6.94 -1.10
CA GLY A 19 -28.15 -5.75 -1.56
C GLY A 19 -27.31 -4.49 -1.60
N THR A 20 -27.98 -3.40 -1.97
CA THR A 20 -27.40 -2.04 -1.98
C THR A 20 -27.99 -1.22 -0.86
N TYR A 21 -27.14 -0.66 -0.02
CA TYR A 21 -27.52 0.12 1.16
C TYR A 21 -26.95 1.53 1.04
N VAL A 22 -27.81 2.52 0.92
CA VAL A 22 -27.39 3.92 0.87
C VAL A 22 -27.32 4.49 2.27
N VAL A 23 -26.16 5.03 2.61
CA VAL A 23 -25.89 5.65 3.91
C VAL A 23 -25.65 7.13 3.69
N SER A 24 -26.28 7.97 4.52
CA SER A 24 -26.12 9.42 4.48
C SER A 24 -26.37 10.04 5.86
N GLY A 25 -25.89 11.27 6.07
CA GLY A 25 -26.10 12.06 7.27
C GLY A 25 -24.95 11.96 8.26
N THR A 26 -25.16 12.57 9.44
CA THR A 26 -24.12 12.69 10.49
C THR A 26 -24.51 11.91 11.73
N SER A 27 -23.60 11.13 12.28
CA SER A 27 -23.76 10.43 13.54
C SER A 27 -22.43 10.17 14.22
N GLU A 28 -22.42 10.25 15.56
CA GLU A 28 -21.26 9.91 16.38
C GLU A 28 -21.53 8.60 17.14
N ASN A 29 -20.45 7.87 17.46
CA ASN A 29 -20.48 6.61 18.19
C ASN A 29 -21.41 5.57 17.53
N VAL A 30 -21.37 5.48 16.22
CA VAL A 30 -22.18 4.57 15.42
C VAL A 30 -21.29 3.55 14.71
N GLN A 31 -21.80 2.34 14.54
CA GLN A 31 -21.12 1.29 13.80
C GLN A 31 -22.05 0.70 12.73
N ILE A 32 -21.55 0.49 11.53
CA ILE A 32 -22.20 -0.33 10.51
C ILE A 32 -21.54 -1.70 10.53
N VAL A 33 -22.31 -2.74 10.82
CA VAL A 33 -21.85 -4.13 10.86
C VAL A 33 -22.51 -4.92 9.74
N VAL A 34 -21.70 -5.57 8.90
CA VAL A 34 -22.19 -6.47 7.86
C VAL A 34 -22.04 -7.90 8.33
N LYS A 35 -23.15 -8.63 8.41
CA LYS A 35 -23.28 -10.06 8.78
C LYS A 35 -24.14 -10.78 7.75
N ALA A 36 -23.71 -10.77 6.50
CA ALA A 36 -24.42 -11.40 5.39
C ALA A 36 -23.93 -12.84 5.17
N GLY A 37 -24.47 -13.55 4.20
CA GLY A 37 -24.02 -14.90 3.87
C GLY A 37 -22.68 -14.92 3.13
N ASP A 38 -21.95 -16.04 3.20
CA ASP A 38 -20.61 -16.21 2.60
C ASP A 38 -20.57 -16.02 1.07
N SER A 39 -21.69 -16.06 0.39
CA SER A 39 -21.81 -15.79 -1.04
C SER A 39 -22.51 -14.47 -1.36
N ASP A 40 -22.93 -13.74 -0.33
CA ASP A 40 -23.69 -12.51 -0.51
C ASP A 40 -22.78 -11.36 -0.97
N LYS A 41 -23.32 -10.55 -1.88
CA LYS A 41 -22.67 -9.31 -2.31
C LYS A 41 -23.38 -8.13 -1.66
N VAL A 42 -22.63 -7.38 -0.86
CA VAL A 42 -23.12 -6.20 -0.16
C VAL A 42 -22.47 -4.96 -0.76
N GLN A 43 -23.31 -4.01 -1.18
CA GLN A 43 -22.86 -2.69 -1.59
C GLN A 43 -23.33 -1.65 -0.58
N ILE A 44 -22.38 -0.92 0.00
CA ILE A 44 -22.63 0.25 0.84
C ILE A 44 -22.32 1.49 0.00
N VAL A 45 -23.33 2.32 -0.25
CA VAL A 45 -23.17 3.58 -0.97
C VAL A 45 -23.09 4.69 0.04
N LEU A 46 -21.94 5.35 0.13
CA LEU A 46 -21.74 6.54 0.96
C LEU A 46 -22.18 7.79 0.18
N ASN A 47 -23.17 8.48 0.70
CA ASN A 47 -23.77 9.65 0.05
C ASN A 47 -23.90 10.82 1.04
N GLY A 48 -22.77 11.46 1.35
CA GLY A 48 -22.71 12.56 2.32
C GLY A 48 -22.78 12.03 3.76
N VAL A 49 -21.86 11.14 4.11
CA VAL A 49 -21.75 10.55 5.44
C VAL A 49 -20.67 11.26 6.25
N THR A 50 -21.00 11.60 7.49
CA THR A 50 -20.01 11.95 8.52
C THR A 50 -20.29 11.06 9.72
N MET A 51 -19.39 10.12 10.00
CA MET A 51 -19.56 9.18 11.10
C MET A 51 -18.27 8.91 11.87
N SER A 52 -18.43 8.69 13.19
CA SER A 52 -17.34 8.19 14.03
C SER A 52 -17.81 6.94 14.77
N GLY A 53 -16.94 5.94 14.85
CA GLY A 53 -17.12 4.72 15.63
C GLY A 53 -16.43 4.78 16.99
N THR A 54 -16.87 3.95 17.92
CA THR A 54 -16.13 3.63 19.17
C THR A 54 -15.15 2.48 18.96
N ASP A 55 -15.38 1.69 17.93
CA ASP A 55 -14.55 0.64 17.34
C ASP A 55 -14.49 0.91 15.84
N ALA A 56 -14.21 -0.08 15.00
CA ALA A 56 -14.32 0.04 13.55
C ALA A 56 -15.68 0.66 13.18
N ALA A 57 -15.65 1.80 12.47
CA ALA A 57 -16.89 2.48 12.10
C ALA A 57 -17.71 1.68 11.08
N ILE A 58 -17.02 1.00 10.16
CA ILE A 58 -17.59 -0.02 9.26
C ILE A 58 -16.86 -1.33 9.53
N LEU A 59 -17.60 -2.34 9.98
CA LEU A 59 -17.13 -3.67 10.27
C LEU A 59 -17.83 -4.68 9.37
N VAL A 60 -17.12 -5.32 8.46
CA VAL A 60 -17.63 -6.46 7.71
C VAL A 60 -17.14 -7.73 8.36
N GLU A 61 -18.00 -8.35 9.19
CA GLU A 61 -17.69 -9.64 9.82
C GLU A 61 -17.83 -10.78 8.81
N ASN A 62 -18.85 -10.71 7.94
CA ASN A 62 -19.08 -11.72 6.93
C ASN A 62 -19.86 -11.18 5.72
N ALA A 63 -19.32 -11.45 4.53
CA ALA A 63 -19.97 -11.33 3.22
C ALA A 63 -19.07 -12.03 2.18
N GLY A 64 -19.62 -12.51 1.08
CA GLY A 64 -18.80 -13.04 -0.02
C GLY A 64 -17.99 -11.96 -0.74
N LYS A 65 -18.51 -10.74 -0.78
CA LYS A 65 -17.83 -9.54 -1.28
C LYS A 65 -18.53 -8.28 -0.78
N THR A 66 -17.73 -7.31 -0.35
CA THR A 66 -18.24 -5.98 -0.01
C THR A 66 -17.73 -4.93 -1.00
N SER A 67 -18.61 -4.01 -1.39
CA SER A 67 -18.23 -2.81 -2.13
C SER A 67 -18.63 -1.57 -1.35
N LEU A 68 -17.70 -0.65 -1.17
CA LEU A 68 -17.94 0.68 -0.62
C LEU A 68 -17.89 1.68 -1.77
N THR A 69 -19.04 2.21 -2.14
CA THR A 69 -19.21 3.09 -3.31
C THR A 69 -19.38 4.52 -2.87
N LEU A 70 -18.53 5.41 -3.35
CA LEU A 70 -18.64 6.84 -3.12
C LEU A 70 -19.59 7.43 -4.16
N ALA A 71 -20.76 7.88 -3.72
CA ALA A 71 -21.74 8.49 -4.62
C ALA A 71 -21.14 9.73 -5.32
N ASP A 72 -21.58 9.98 -6.54
CA ASP A 72 -21.06 11.08 -7.35
C ASP A 72 -21.17 12.42 -6.63
N GLY A 73 -20.06 13.17 -6.57
CA GLY A 73 -19.96 14.45 -5.90
C GLY A 73 -20.14 14.42 -4.37
N SER A 74 -20.30 13.24 -3.76
CA SER A 74 -20.43 13.13 -2.31
C SER A 74 -19.11 13.37 -1.59
N GLN A 75 -19.18 13.93 -0.39
CA GLN A 75 -18.08 14.05 0.56
C GLN A 75 -18.42 13.22 1.78
N ASN A 76 -17.54 12.27 2.12
CA ASN A 76 -17.77 11.33 3.19
C ASN A 76 -16.58 11.39 4.18
N ILE A 77 -16.87 11.33 5.47
CA ILE A 77 -15.88 11.39 6.54
C ILE A 77 -16.17 10.23 7.51
N ILE A 78 -15.19 9.40 7.74
CA ILE A 78 -15.26 8.27 8.65
C ILE A 78 -14.07 8.31 9.59
N SER A 79 -14.31 8.08 10.87
CA SER A 79 -13.24 7.88 11.85
C SER A 79 -13.65 6.81 12.86
N ASP A 80 -12.67 6.18 13.45
CA ASP A 80 -12.81 5.34 14.62
C ASP A 80 -12.39 6.06 15.92
N SER A 81 -12.27 5.32 17.01
CA SER A 81 -11.64 5.78 18.24
C SER A 81 -10.22 5.22 18.37
N SER A 82 -9.40 5.86 19.20
CA SER A 82 -8.04 5.36 19.51
C SER A 82 -8.01 4.13 20.43
N ASN A 83 -9.17 3.66 20.89
CA ASN A 83 -9.30 2.48 21.74
C ASN A 83 -10.44 1.63 21.23
N HIS A 84 -10.12 0.51 20.63
CA HIS A 84 -11.12 -0.47 20.23
C HIS A 84 -11.38 -1.47 21.35
N SER A 85 -12.65 -1.85 21.55
CA SER A 85 -13.03 -2.96 22.41
C SER A 85 -12.89 -4.30 21.65
N ASN A 86 -13.06 -4.29 20.32
CA ASN A 86 -12.77 -5.39 19.43
C ASN A 86 -11.42 -5.16 18.77
N THR A 87 -10.36 -5.69 19.37
CA THR A 87 -8.98 -5.51 18.93
C THR A 87 -8.65 -6.29 17.64
N ASP A 88 -9.48 -7.30 17.27
CA ASP A 88 -9.30 -8.05 16.02
C ASP A 88 -9.73 -7.22 14.78
N ALA A 89 -10.57 -6.22 14.99
CA ALA A 89 -10.96 -5.27 13.94
C ALA A 89 -10.13 -3.98 14.06
N ASP A 90 -8.89 -4.06 13.66
CA ASP A 90 -7.82 -3.07 13.86
C ASP A 90 -7.83 -1.91 12.84
N ALA A 91 -8.98 -1.59 12.27
CA ALA A 91 -9.11 -0.50 11.29
C ALA A 91 -10.41 0.30 11.46
N ALA A 92 -10.41 1.55 11.01
CA ALA A 92 -11.64 2.36 10.96
C ALA A 92 -12.68 1.77 10.00
N ILE A 93 -12.20 1.20 8.87
CA ILE A 93 -13.00 0.38 7.95
C ILE A 93 -12.33 -0.99 7.86
N TYR A 94 -12.95 -2.00 8.45
CA TYR A 94 -12.41 -3.35 8.53
C TYR A 94 -13.30 -4.35 7.78
N ASN A 95 -12.68 -5.21 6.98
CA ASN A 95 -13.39 -6.18 6.15
C ASN A 95 -12.71 -7.55 6.13
N ASN A 96 -13.43 -8.60 6.53
CA ASN A 96 -12.95 -9.98 6.59
C ASN A 96 -12.86 -10.70 5.23
N SER A 97 -13.32 -10.07 4.16
CA SER A 97 -13.38 -10.69 2.83
C SER A 97 -12.83 -9.76 1.75
N ASP A 98 -13.15 -9.97 0.49
CA ASP A 98 -12.82 -9.03 -0.58
C ASP A 98 -13.52 -7.68 -0.39
N LEU A 99 -12.75 -6.58 -0.39
CA LEU A 99 -13.26 -5.21 -0.35
C LEU A 99 -12.98 -4.49 -1.67
N THR A 100 -14.00 -3.82 -2.21
CA THR A 100 -13.82 -2.93 -3.35
C THR A 100 -14.26 -1.52 -2.98
N LEU A 101 -13.35 -0.56 -3.10
CA LEU A 101 -13.61 0.87 -3.02
C LEU A 101 -13.80 1.40 -4.43
N ASN A 102 -14.90 2.11 -4.70
CA ASN A 102 -15.19 2.65 -6.03
C ASN A 102 -16.09 3.89 -5.96
N GLY A 103 -16.43 4.42 -7.13
CA GLY A 103 -17.25 5.62 -7.29
C GLY A 103 -16.42 6.84 -7.64
N SER A 104 -17.06 8.03 -7.63
CA SER A 104 -16.44 9.30 -8.05
C SER A 104 -16.47 10.38 -6.96
N GLY A 105 -17.05 10.08 -5.81
CA GLY A 105 -17.05 10.96 -4.64
C GLY A 105 -15.71 10.99 -3.90
N SER A 106 -15.71 11.58 -2.71
CA SER A 106 -14.55 11.62 -1.83
C SER A 106 -14.83 10.92 -0.49
N LEU A 107 -13.77 10.35 0.09
CA LEU A 107 -13.77 9.72 1.41
C LEU A 107 -12.52 10.14 2.19
N THR A 108 -12.75 10.76 3.34
CA THR A 108 -11.71 10.99 4.34
C THR A 108 -11.84 9.94 5.43
N VAL A 109 -10.77 9.25 5.76
CA VAL A 109 -10.70 8.28 6.86
C VAL A 109 -9.62 8.70 7.85
N ASP A 110 -9.98 8.79 9.13
CA ASP A 110 -9.04 9.00 10.24
C ASP A 110 -9.04 7.73 11.12
N GLY A 111 -8.14 6.80 10.80
CA GLY A 111 -7.88 5.56 11.53
C GLY A 111 -7.01 5.86 12.75
N LYS A 112 -7.67 6.07 13.91
CA LYS A 112 -7.01 6.51 15.14
C LYS A 112 -6.50 5.36 15.98
N TYR A 113 -7.06 4.16 15.79
CA TYR A 113 -6.61 2.96 16.49
C TYR A 113 -5.35 2.40 15.86
N GLU A 114 -5.47 1.92 14.62
CA GLU A 114 -4.35 1.39 13.86
C GLU A 114 -4.47 1.79 12.38
N THR A 115 -5.16 0.99 11.58
CA THR A 115 -5.23 1.13 10.11
C THR A 115 -6.43 1.98 9.69
N ALA A 116 -6.29 2.74 8.61
CA ALA A 116 -7.45 3.48 8.09
C ALA A 116 -8.44 2.54 7.38
N ILE A 117 -7.99 1.72 6.42
CA ILE A 117 -8.83 0.77 5.68
C ILE A 117 -8.09 -0.57 5.54
N LYS A 118 -8.69 -1.65 6.05
CA LYS A 118 -8.11 -3.00 6.01
C LYS A 118 -9.07 -4.02 5.39
N SER A 119 -8.51 -4.94 4.61
CA SER A 119 -9.18 -6.14 4.09
C SER A 119 -8.35 -7.38 4.38
N GLU A 120 -8.91 -8.38 5.02
CA GLU A 120 -8.23 -9.67 5.29
C GLU A 120 -8.06 -10.53 4.03
N GLN A 121 -8.58 -10.08 2.90
CA GLN A 121 -8.39 -10.70 1.60
C GLN A 121 -7.88 -9.65 0.61
N THR A 122 -8.52 -9.48 -0.52
CA THR A 122 -8.09 -8.48 -1.52
C THR A 122 -8.79 -7.14 -1.32
N LEU A 123 -8.00 -6.07 -1.30
CA LEU A 123 -8.47 -4.68 -1.38
C LEU A 123 -8.32 -4.16 -2.81
N ARG A 124 -9.42 -3.74 -3.43
CA ARG A 124 -9.43 -3.12 -4.77
C ARG A 124 -9.90 -1.69 -4.67
N VAL A 125 -9.11 -0.75 -5.18
CA VAL A 125 -9.46 0.67 -5.28
C VAL A 125 -9.58 1.03 -6.75
N THR A 126 -10.81 1.30 -7.21
CA THR A 126 -11.13 1.49 -8.62
C THR A 126 -11.86 2.81 -8.86
N GLY A 127 -11.17 3.92 -8.65
CA GLY A 127 -11.70 5.29 -8.73
C GLY A 127 -11.99 5.89 -7.35
N GLY A 128 -12.45 7.14 -7.33
CA GLY A 128 -12.70 7.93 -6.13
C GLY A 128 -11.50 8.75 -5.65
N ASN A 129 -11.76 9.61 -4.66
CA ASN A 129 -10.74 10.46 -4.04
C ASN A 129 -10.67 10.12 -2.55
N TYR A 130 -9.52 9.72 -2.09
CA TYR A 130 -9.29 9.26 -0.71
C TYR A 130 -8.26 10.14 -0.02
N THR A 131 -8.58 10.57 1.20
CA THR A 131 -7.62 11.20 2.12
C THR A 131 -7.58 10.33 3.37
N LEU A 132 -6.47 9.65 3.59
CA LEU A 132 -6.31 8.67 4.64
C LEU A 132 -5.28 9.15 5.65
N LYS A 133 -5.64 9.07 6.92
CA LYS A 133 -4.73 9.24 8.04
C LYS A 133 -4.83 8.01 8.93
N ALA A 134 -3.69 7.49 9.36
CA ALA A 134 -3.63 6.28 10.16
C ALA A 134 -2.61 6.36 11.30
N ALA A 135 -2.95 5.75 12.42
CA ALA A 135 -2.04 5.56 13.54
C ALA A 135 -1.00 4.46 13.27
N LYS A 136 -1.28 3.57 12.31
CA LYS A 136 -0.35 2.62 11.69
C LYS A 136 -0.46 2.73 10.17
N ASN A 137 -1.11 1.76 9.50
CA ASN A 137 -1.12 1.63 8.05
C ASN A 137 -2.28 2.37 7.38
N GLY A 138 -2.03 2.99 6.23
CA GLY A 138 -3.07 3.68 5.47
C GLY A 138 -4.06 2.72 4.83
N LEU A 139 -3.59 1.90 3.91
CA LEU A 139 -4.31 0.78 3.29
C LEU A 139 -3.60 -0.52 3.65
N SER A 140 -4.33 -1.53 4.09
CA SER A 140 -3.76 -2.85 4.37
C SER A 140 -4.60 -3.97 3.76
N ALA A 141 -3.93 -5.02 3.24
CA ALA A 141 -4.59 -6.24 2.78
C ALA A 141 -3.68 -7.46 2.87
N ALA A 142 -4.23 -8.60 3.29
CA ALA A 142 -3.45 -9.82 3.44
C ALA A 142 -3.20 -10.55 2.10
N SER A 143 -4.11 -10.47 1.12
CA SER A 143 -3.91 -11.18 -0.14
C SER A 143 -3.32 -10.28 -1.23
N ALA A 144 -3.98 -9.15 -1.49
CA ALA A 144 -3.51 -8.20 -2.50
C ALA A 144 -4.14 -6.81 -2.36
N ILE A 145 -3.39 -5.78 -2.74
CA ILE A 145 -3.91 -4.43 -2.98
C ILE A 145 -3.82 -4.11 -4.47
N ASN A 146 -4.95 -3.76 -5.08
CA ASN A 146 -5.02 -3.41 -6.50
C ASN A 146 -5.58 -2.00 -6.65
N ILE A 147 -4.83 -1.09 -7.28
CA ILE A 147 -5.20 0.32 -7.43
C ILE A 147 -5.31 0.70 -8.90
N LYS A 148 -6.42 1.34 -9.25
CA LYS A 148 -6.69 1.85 -10.59
C LYS A 148 -7.55 3.12 -10.53
N GLU A 149 -7.18 4.12 -11.33
CA GLU A 149 -7.99 5.33 -11.57
C GLU A 149 -8.42 6.10 -10.30
N ALA A 150 -7.73 5.93 -9.18
CA ALA A 150 -8.00 6.59 -7.92
C ALA A 150 -7.05 7.76 -7.67
N THR A 151 -7.51 8.72 -6.87
CA THR A 151 -6.65 9.74 -6.25
C THR A 151 -6.58 9.43 -4.76
N ILE A 152 -5.38 9.19 -4.25
CA ILE A 152 -5.17 8.76 -2.86
C ILE A 152 -4.07 9.61 -2.23
N ASP A 153 -4.39 10.21 -1.10
CA ASP A 153 -3.47 10.97 -0.24
C ASP A 153 -3.39 10.27 1.12
N ILE A 154 -2.22 9.77 1.50
CA ILE A 154 -2.02 8.97 2.70
C ILE A 154 -0.98 9.62 3.60
N THR A 155 -1.34 9.74 4.90
CA THR A 155 -0.41 9.99 5.98
C THR A 155 -0.54 8.86 7.00
N ALA A 156 0.51 8.08 7.17
CA ALA A 156 0.57 6.93 8.08
C ALA A 156 1.79 7.04 9.01
N THR A 157 1.73 6.44 10.20
CA THR A 157 2.89 6.40 11.10
C THR A 157 3.74 5.15 10.93
N GLU A 158 3.19 4.13 10.30
CA GLU A 158 3.87 2.96 9.72
C GLU A 158 3.70 3.05 8.20
N ASP A 159 3.33 1.97 7.50
CA ASP A 159 3.28 1.95 6.04
C ASP A 159 2.07 2.70 5.48
N ALA A 160 2.28 3.35 4.36
CA ALA A 160 1.12 3.98 3.72
C ALA A 160 0.26 2.94 2.98
N ILE A 161 0.87 2.02 2.24
CA ILE A 161 0.20 0.90 1.57
C ILE A 161 0.94 -0.39 1.94
N HIS A 162 0.23 -1.30 2.62
CA HIS A 162 0.77 -2.50 3.23
C HIS A 162 0.04 -3.75 2.73
N ALA A 163 0.65 -4.47 1.78
CA ALA A 163 0.17 -5.76 1.30
C ALA A 163 1.07 -6.86 1.86
N ASP A 164 0.60 -7.56 2.88
CA ASP A 164 1.45 -8.50 3.61
C ASP A 164 0.74 -9.78 4.00
N ASN A 165 1.45 -10.92 3.91
CA ASN A 165 0.99 -12.22 4.34
C ASN A 165 2.13 -13.09 4.85
N ASP A 166 2.18 -13.27 6.16
CA ASP A 166 3.20 -14.08 6.84
C ASP A 166 3.01 -15.61 6.66
N GLU A 167 1.80 -16.06 6.27
CA GLU A 167 1.47 -17.48 6.21
C GLU A 167 1.60 -18.07 4.80
N ASP A 168 1.23 -17.31 3.77
CA ASP A 168 1.27 -17.74 2.37
C ASP A 168 2.11 -16.78 1.52
N THR A 169 3.33 -17.16 1.24
CA THR A 169 4.31 -16.37 0.48
C THR A 169 3.91 -16.10 -0.98
N SER A 170 2.79 -16.62 -1.47
CA SER A 170 2.21 -16.28 -2.78
C SER A 170 1.24 -15.09 -2.71
N LEU A 171 0.90 -14.66 -1.51
CA LEU A 171 0.03 -13.52 -1.21
C LEU A 171 0.87 -12.28 -0.83
N GLY A 172 0.24 -11.24 -0.34
CA GLY A 172 0.92 -9.98 -0.04
C GLY A 172 1.35 -9.23 -1.31
N ASN A 173 0.46 -9.11 -2.30
CA ASN A 173 0.78 -8.53 -3.60
C ASN A 173 0.25 -7.10 -3.71
N LEU A 174 1.05 -6.20 -4.29
CA LEU A 174 0.65 -4.85 -4.65
C LEU A 174 0.65 -4.67 -6.17
N TYR A 175 -0.46 -4.22 -6.73
CA TYR A 175 -0.58 -3.89 -8.13
C TYR A 175 -1.15 -2.50 -8.33
N ILE A 176 -0.37 -1.59 -8.94
CA ILE A 176 -0.79 -0.23 -9.30
C ILE A 176 -0.83 -0.10 -10.82
N GLN A 177 -2.03 -0.08 -11.37
CA GLN A 177 -2.24 0.08 -12.80
C GLN A 177 -2.22 1.54 -13.23
N SER A 178 -2.81 2.43 -12.42
CA SER A 178 -2.91 3.86 -12.70
C SER A 178 -3.45 4.60 -11.48
N GLY A 179 -3.51 5.93 -11.56
CA GLY A 179 -4.02 6.81 -10.51
C GLY A 179 -3.00 7.85 -10.08
N THR A 180 -3.36 8.62 -9.07
CA THR A 180 -2.45 9.58 -8.43
C THR A 180 -2.37 9.25 -6.95
N ILE A 181 -1.18 8.94 -6.45
CA ILE A 181 -0.94 8.51 -5.08
C ILE A 181 0.11 9.42 -4.47
N THR A 182 -0.22 10.04 -3.34
CA THR A 182 0.70 10.88 -2.56
C THR A 182 0.84 10.26 -1.17
N ILE A 183 2.08 10.08 -0.73
CA ILE A 183 2.42 9.34 0.48
C ILE A 183 3.33 10.14 1.39
N ASN A 184 3.01 10.09 2.68
CA ASN A 184 3.88 10.45 3.80
C ASN A 184 3.77 9.33 4.84
N ALA A 185 4.77 8.47 4.89
CA ALA A 185 4.83 7.29 5.75
C ALA A 185 5.88 7.47 6.87
N GLY A 186 5.66 6.79 7.98
CA GLY A 186 6.64 6.72 9.06
C GLY A 186 7.60 5.56 8.89
N ASP A 187 7.15 4.53 8.17
CA ASP A 187 7.88 3.35 7.72
C ASP A 187 7.82 3.32 6.19
N ASP A 188 7.29 2.29 5.54
CA ASP A 188 7.36 2.18 4.10
C ASP A 188 6.28 2.95 3.36
N GLY A 189 6.67 3.49 2.21
CA GLY A 189 5.71 4.11 1.31
C GLY A 189 4.76 3.08 0.69
N LEU A 190 5.33 2.07 0.08
CA LEU A 190 4.65 0.98 -0.61
C LEU A 190 5.32 -0.34 -0.23
N HIS A 191 4.66 -1.16 0.56
CA HIS A 191 5.15 -2.47 1.00
C HIS A 191 4.34 -3.61 0.38
N ALA A 192 5.04 -4.63 -0.13
CA ALA A 192 4.47 -5.89 -0.59
C ALA A 192 5.36 -7.07 -0.15
N SER A 193 4.88 -7.94 0.72
CA SER A 193 5.69 -9.10 1.14
C SER A 193 6.05 -10.06 -0.01
N ASN A 194 5.34 -9.97 -1.17
CA ASN A 194 5.62 -10.78 -2.35
C ASN A 194 5.90 -9.92 -3.59
N ILE A 195 4.90 -9.56 -4.36
CA ILE A 195 5.08 -8.86 -5.65
C ILE A 195 4.61 -7.41 -5.54
N ALA A 196 5.50 -6.47 -5.85
CA ALA A 196 5.16 -5.09 -6.14
C ALA A 196 5.22 -4.84 -7.65
N LEU A 197 4.07 -4.61 -8.29
CA LEU A 197 3.95 -4.38 -9.73
C LEU A 197 3.34 -3.01 -10.00
N ILE A 198 4.09 -2.14 -10.69
CA ILE A 198 3.64 -0.81 -11.09
C ILE A 198 3.61 -0.71 -12.62
N ASP A 199 2.43 -0.68 -13.20
CA ASP A 199 2.22 -0.50 -14.65
C ASP A 199 2.10 0.97 -15.05
N GLY A 200 1.75 1.85 -14.10
CA GLY A 200 1.54 3.26 -14.40
C GLY A 200 1.06 4.07 -13.20
N GLY A 201 0.60 5.29 -13.49
CA GLY A 201 0.15 6.24 -12.46
C GLY A 201 1.19 7.32 -12.16
N THR A 202 0.82 8.21 -11.25
CA THR A 202 1.73 9.20 -10.66
C THR A 202 1.82 8.91 -9.18
N ILE A 203 2.98 8.55 -8.71
CA ILE A 203 3.24 8.16 -7.32
C ILE A 203 4.30 9.10 -6.76
N THR A 204 3.98 9.72 -5.63
CA THR A 204 4.90 10.60 -4.91
C THR A 204 5.01 10.12 -3.47
N VAL A 205 6.17 9.68 -3.07
CA VAL A 205 6.53 9.36 -1.69
C VAL A 205 7.41 10.50 -1.18
N SER A 206 6.84 11.34 -0.32
CA SER A 206 7.53 12.53 0.21
C SER A 206 8.30 12.27 1.50
N LYS A 207 8.02 11.14 2.14
CA LYS A 207 8.70 10.63 3.32
C LYS A 207 8.40 9.14 3.47
N SER A 208 9.44 8.35 3.74
CA SER A 208 9.38 6.94 4.16
C SER A 208 10.72 6.50 4.77
N VAL A 209 10.77 5.31 5.32
CA VAL A 209 12.02 4.57 5.55
C VAL A 209 12.43 3.97 4.23
N GLU A 210 11.65 3.06 3.66
CA GLU A 210 11.78 2.56 2.30
C GLU A 210 10.62 3.09 1.43
N ALA A 211 10.94 3.51 0.18
CA ALA A 211 9.87 4.12 -0.60
C ALA A 211 9.02 3.09 -1.36
N LEU A 212 9.62 1.99 -1.78
CA LEU A 212 8.97 0.87 -2.45
C LEU A 212 9.70 -0.42 -2.11
N GLU A 213 9.02 -1.34 -1.43
CA GLU A 213 9.56 -2.63 -1.04
C GLU A 213 8.75 -3.80 -1.63
N GLY A 214 9.44 -4.90 -1.90
CA GLY A 214 8.83 -6.18 -2.28
C GLY A 214 9.84 -7.29 -2.49
N THR A 215 9.43 -8.56 -2.40
CA THR A 215 10.30 -9.66 -2.83
C THR A 215 10.64 -9.55 -4.33
N ASN A 216 9.67 -9.21 -5.15
CA ASN A 216 9.80 -8.96 -6.58
C ASN A 216 9.22 -7.59 -6.92
N VAL A 217 10.08 -6.65 -7.27
CA VAL A 217 9.66 -5.32 -7.71
C VAL A 217 9.72 -5.22 -9.23
N THR A 218 8.59 -4.87 -9.87
CA THR A 218 8.54 -4.62 -11.32
C THR A 218 7.89 -3.27 -11.60
N ILE A 219 8.60 -2.41 -12.33
CA ILE A 219 8.10 -1.13 -12.80
C ILE A 219 8.07 -1.13 -14.33
N ASN A 220 6.86 -1.15 -14.89
CA ASN A 220 6.65 -1.13 -16.33
C ASN A 220 6.37 0.29 -16.86
N GLY A 221 5.98 1.22 -16.00
CA GLY A 221 5.63 2.57 -16.41
C GLY A 221 5.25 3.47 -15.22
N GLY A 222 4.74 4.65 -15.54
CA GLY A 222 4.32 5.64 -14.56
C GLY A 222 5.34 6.74 -14.33
N LYS A 223 4.97 7.69 -13.48
CA LYS A 223 5.86 8.72 -12.96
C LYS A 223 5.98 8.53 -11.46
N LEU A 224 7.17 8.19 -11.01
CA LEU A 224 7.49 7.91 -9.62
C LEU A 224 8.48 8.97 -9.12
N ASP A 225 8.15 9.62 -8.01
CA ASP A 225 9.04 10.53 -7.26
C ASP A 225 9.13 9.99 -5.83
N LEU A 226 10.22 9.29 -5.55
CA LEU A 226 10.41 8.46 -4.37
C LEU A 226 11.49 9.06 -3.48
N TYR A 227 11.14 9.35 -2.21
CA TYR A 227 12.10 9.75 -1.19
C TYR A 227 12.06 8.75 -0.04
N ALA A 228 13.25 8.25 0.35
CA ALA A 228 13.44 7.35 1.47
C ALA A 228 14.57 7.83 2.39
N THR A 229 14.52 7.43 3.66
CA THR A 229 15.61 7.67 4.63
C THR A 229 16.56 6.49 4.76
N ASP A 230 16.15 5.34 4.27
CA ASP A 230 16.92 4.12 4.04
C ASP A 230 16.90 3.82 2.55
N ASP A 231 16.32 2.71 2.07
CA ASP A 231 16.42 2.33 0.69
C ASP A 231 15.29 2.90 -0.19
N GLY A 232 15.67 3.35 -1.39
CA GLY A 232 14.71 3.96 -2.31
C GLY A 232 13.75 2.94 -2.91
N ILE A 233 14.28 1.89 -3.51
CA ILE A 233 13.55 0.71 -3.98
C ILE A 233 14.30 -0.52 -3.47
N ASN A 234 13.64 -1.31 -2.64
CA ASN A 234 14.19 -2.51 -2.02
C ASN A 234 13.54 -3.78 -2.56
N ALA A 235 14.36 -4.80 -2.87
CA ALA A 235 13.89 -6.16 -3.14
C ALA A 235 14.56 -7.14 -2.19
N ALA A 236 13.80 -7.61 -1.22
CA ALA A 236 14.27 -8.52 -0.18
C ALA A 236 13.25 -9.63 0.12
N SER A 237 13.70 -10.73 0.71
CA SER A 237 12.81 -11.80 1.18
C SER A 237 13.51 -12.69 2.20
N ASP A 238 12.79 -13.04 3.26
CA ASP A 238 13.21 -14.07 4.23
C ASP A 238 12.94 -15.50 3.75
N VAL A 239 12.25 -15.66 2.61
CA VAL A 239 11.88 -16.95 2.06
C VAL A 239 13.09 -17.60 1.38
N THR A 240 13.59 -18.69 1.97
CA THR A 240 14.73 -19.39 1.41
C THR A 240 14.49 -19.85 -0.03
N GLY A 241 15.32 -19.36 -0.97
CA GLY A 241 15.26 -19.70 -2.38
C GLY A 241 14.20 -18.91 -3.15
N ALA A 242 13.71 -17.81 -2.58
CA ALA A 242 12.91 -16.84 -3.32
C ALA A 242 13.69 -16.31 -4.54
N ASP A 243 12.98 -16.07 -5.63
CA ASP A 243 13.52 -15.35 -6.79
C ASP A 243 13.38 -13.86 -6.50
N ILE A 244 14.46 -13.16 -6.19
CA ILE A 244 14.47 -11.77 -5.76
C ILE A 244 15.00 -10.90 -6.88
N PHE A 245 14.27 -9.85 -7.24
CA PHE A 245 14.74 -8.92 -8.26
C PHE A 245 14.04 -7.56 -8.23
N ILE A 246 14.74 -6.55 -8.75
CA ILE A 246 14.17 -5.28 -9.20
C ILE A 246 14.22 -5.24 -10.72
N LYS A 247 13.07 -5.06 -11.37
CA LYS A 247 12.94 -5.02 -12.83
C LYS A 247 12.27 -3.73 -13.29
N ILE A 248 12.99 -2.95 -14.10
CA ILE A 248 12.49 -1.70 -14.69
C ILE A 248 12.42 -1.87 -16.21
N THR A 249 11.21 -1.77 -16.77
CA THR A 249 11.00 -1.86 -18.24
C THR A 249 10.51 -0.54 -18.83
N GLY A 250 10.11 0.42 -17.99
CA GLY A 250 9.60 1.72 -18.41
C GLY A 250 9.40 2.66 -17.21
N GLY A 251 8.82 3.83 -17.47
CA GLY A 251 8.52 4.84 -16.47
C GLY A 251 9.54 5.97 -16.42
N ASP A 252 9.15 7.02 -15.68
CA ASP A 252 9.97 8.17 -15.33
C ASP A 252 10.13 8.16 -13.81
N ILE A 253 11.25 7.64 -13.35
CA ILE A 253 11.49 7.26 -11.96
C ILE A 253 12.58 8.16 -11.39
N LYS A 254 12.23 8.93 -10.37
CA LYS A 254 13.17 9.66 -9.55
C LYS A 254 13.25 9.00 -8.19
N VAL A 255 14.48 8.71 -7.73
CA VAL A 255 14.76 8.18 -6.41
C VAL A 255 15.73 9.11 -5.71
N GLU A 256 15.36 9.57 -4.53
CA GLU A 256 16.20 10.35 -3.65
C GLU A 256 16.28 9.67 -2.29
N VAL A 257 17.50 9.35 -1.85
CA VAL A 257 17.72 8.72 -0.54
C VAL A 257 18.44 9.67 0.41
N GLY A 258 18.19 9.47 1.69
CA GLY A 258 18.74 10.26 2.78
C GLY A 258 20.25 10.14 2.94
N GLN A 259 20.73 10.55 4.11
CA GLN A 259 22.15 10.38 4.49
C GLN A 259 22.26 9.19 5.45
N GLY A 260 23.21 8.32 5.21
CA GLY A 260 23.47 7.15 6.03
C GLY A 260 24.00 6.01 5.19
N ASP A 261 23.82 4.80 5.65
CA ASP A 261 24.05 3.57 4.88
C ASP A 261 22.76 3.31 4.10
N THR A 262 22.61 3.96 2.96
CA THR A 262 21.35 4.04 2.20
C THR A 262 21.63 3.77 0.73
N ASP A 263 20.80 2.93 0.13
CA ASP A 263 20.88 2.54 -1.27
C ASP A 263 19.66 3.02 -2.05
N ALA A 264 19.89 3.69 -3.20
CA ALA A 264 18.74 4.12 -3.98
C ALA A 264 18.01 2.93 -4.63
N ILE A 265 18.73 1.91 -5.00
CA ILE A 265 18.27 0.63 -5.53
C ILE A 265 19.00 -0.47 -4.75
N ASP A 266 18.33 -1.15 -3.85
CA ASP A 266 18.84 -2.31 -3.13
C ASP A 266 18.13 -3.59 -3.56
N SER A 267 18.88 -4.66 -3.82
CA SER A 267 18.30 -5.96 -4.16
C SER A 267 19.14 -7.10 -3.59
N ASN A 268 18.56 -7.91 -2.71
CA ASN A 268 19.17 -9.20 -2.34
C ASN A 268 19.18 -10.22 -3.50
N GLY A 269 18.92 -9.77 -4.72
CA GLY A 269 18.91 -10.57 -5.95
C GLY A 269 19.37 -9.79 -7.17
N ASP A 270 18.64 -9.92 -8.26
CA ASP A 270 19.00 -9.32 -9.54
C ASP A 270 18.46 -7.88 -9.72
N VAL A 271 19.20 -7.04 -10.47
CA VAL A 271 18.71 -5.74 -10.96
C VAL A 271 18.66 -5.75 -12.48
N ILE A 272 17.48 -5.55 -13.05
CA ILE A 272 17.22 -5.65 -14.48
C ILE A 272 16.61 -4.36 -15.00
N MET A 273 17.28 -3.67 -15.92
CA MET A 273 16.71 -2.49 -16.59
C MET A 273 16.75 -2.64 -18.11
N SER A 274 15.58 -2.54 -18.74
CA SER A 274 15.44 -2.64 -20.21
C SER A 274 14.75 -1.44 -20.84
N GLY A 275 14.31 -0.46 -20.03
CA GLY A 275 13.66 0.76 -20.51
C GLY A 275 13.41 1.73 -19.36
N GLY A 276 12.79 2.89 -19.67
CA GLY A 276 12.49 3.94 -18.71
C GLY A 276 13.64 4.92 -18.47
N ASN A 277 13.36 5.90 -17.61
CA ASN A 277 14.35 6.87 -17.12
C ASN A 277 14.47 6.71 -15.61
N LEU A 278 15.66 6.45 -15.12
CA LEU A 278 15.97 6.35 -13.70
C LEU A 278 16.92 7.47 -13.32
N ASP A 279 16.45 8.40 -12.48
CA ASP A 279 17.22 9.54 -11.97
C ASP A 279 17.43 9.38 -10.46
N ILE A 280 18.64 9.13 -10.04
CA ILE A 280 19.02 8.83 -8.66
C ILE A 280 19.77 10.02 -8.06
N THR A 281 19.37 10.41 -6.87
CA THR A 281 20.11 11.28 -5.98
C THR A 281 20.48 10.50 -4.72
N SER A 282 21.75 10.15 -4.56
CA SER A 282 22.27 9.43 -3.40
C SER A 282 23.63 9.99 -3.00
N THR A 283 23.93 9.98 -1.71
CA THR A 283 25.24 10.42 -1.17
C THR A 283 26.18 9.25 -0.89
N VAL A 284 25.67 8.02 -0.83
CA VAL A 284 26.47 6.81 -0.48
C VAL A 284 26.43 5.82 -1.63
N SER A 285 25.31 5.21 -1.92
CA SER A 285 25.19 4.18 -2.95
C SER A 285 23.98 4.43 -3.86
N ALA A 286 24.17 4.28 -5.16
CA ALA A 286 23.07 4.30 -6.10
C ALA A 286 22.51 2.89 -6.34
N PHE A 287 23.36 1.88 -6.25
CA PHE A 287 22.97 0.48 -6.46
C PHE A 287 23.74 -0.42 -5.49
N ASP A 288 23.03 -1.24 -4.75
CA ASP A 288 23.54 -2.46 -4.13
C ASP A 288 22.74 -3.68 -4.61
N PHE A 289 23.41 -4.82 -4.79
CA PHE A 289 22.73 -6.05 -5.24
C PHE A 289 23.62 -7.28 -5.03
N ASP A 290 23.00 -8.37 -4.58
CA ASP A 290 23.68 -9.64 -4.34
C ASP A 290 23.77 -10.55 -5.59
N GLY A 291 22.88 -10.34 -6.55
CA GLY A 291 22.78 -11.14 -7.78
C GLY A 291 23.52 -10.56 -8.97
N THR A 292 22.85 -10.47 -10.09
CA THR A 292 23.40 -9.95 -11.35
C THR A 292 22.69 -8.68 -11.79
N ALA A 293 23.46 -7.77 -12.43
CA ALA A 293 22.88 -6.59 -13.07
C ALA A 293 22.77 -6.78 -14.59
N THR A 294 21.61 -6.49 -15.14
CA THR A 294 21.36 -6.49 -16.59
C THR A 294 20.82 -5.15 -17.05
N TYR A 295 21.58 -4.45 -17.91
CA TYR A 295 21.18 -3.17 -18.47
C TYR A 295 21.16 -3.25 -20.00
N THR A 296 19.97 -3.19 -20.60
CA THR A 296 19.79 -3.35 -22.07
C THR A 296 19.06 -2.18 -22.71
N GLY A 297 18.58 -1.22 -21.93
CA GLY A 297 17.89 -0.04 -22.45
C GLY A 297 17.38 0.89 -21.36
N GLY A 298 16.97 2.08 -21.77
CA GLY A 298 16.58 3.17 -20.88
C GLY A 298 17.73 4.16 -20.63
N THR A 299 17.55 5.04 -19.67
CA THR A 299 18.58 6.01 -19.22
C THR A 299 18.73 5.94 -17.71
N ILE A 300 19.99 6.04 -17.25
CA ILE A 300 20.32 6.12 -15.83
C ILE A 300 21.13 7.40 -15.62
N THR A 301 20.69 8.18 -14.66
CA THR A 301 21.41 9.38 -14.17
C THR A 301 21.63 9.22 -12.67
N VAL A 302 22.84 9.39 -12.20
CA VAL A 302 23.20 9.39 -10.78
C VAL A 302 23.87 10.69 -10.44
N ASN A 303 23.28 11.46 -9.55
CA ASN A 303 23.77 12.77 -9.13
C ASN A 303 24.04 13.73 -10.31
N GLY A 304 23.18 13.67 -11.35
CA GLY A 304 23.30 14.48 -12.56
C GLY A 304 24.28 13.93 -13.62
N GLU A 305 24.94 12.82 -13.38
CA GLU A 305 25.88 12.18 -14.30
C GLU A 305 25.24 10.93 -14.93
N SER A 306 25.30 10.81 -16.28
CA SER A 306 24.75 9.64 -16.97
C SER A 306 25.61 8.40 -16.74
N ARG A 307 24.97 7.25 -16.50
CA ARG A 307 25.59 5.93 -16.41
C ARG A 307 25.24 5.08 -17.64
N THR A 308 26.17 4.23 -18.07
CA THR A 308 26.01 3.30 -19.21
C THR A 308 25.96 1.84 -18.76
N GLU A 309 26.08 1.58 -17.48
CA GLU A 309 26.01 0.26 -16.86
C GLU A 309 25.47 0.38 -15.43
N ILE A 310 24.99 -0.71 -14.88
CA ILE A 310 24.61 -0.85 -13.48
C ILE A 310 25.76 -1.57 -12.78
N THR A 311 26.37 -0.89 -11.80
CA THR A 311 27.46 -1.42 -10.97
C THR A 311 27.12 -1.13 -9.53
N ALA A 312 27.38 -2.07 -8.63
CA ALA A 312 27.27 -1.84 -7.20
C ALA A 312 28.29 -0.79 -6.74
N ASP A 313 27.83 0.19 -5.96
CA ASP A 313 28.62 1.35 -5.55
C ASP A 313 29.08 1.28 -4.07
N GLY A 314 28.69 0.26 -3.28
CA GLY A 314 28.93 0.18 -1.83
C GLY A 314 30.40 -0.05 -1.44
N PRO A 315 30.78 0.20 -0.17
CA PRO A 315 32.07 -0.15 0.38
C PRO A 315 32.22 -1.69 0.50
N GLY A 316 32.60 -2.32 -0.56
CA GLY A 316 32.67 -3.79 -0.78
C GLY A 316 32.52 -4.16 -2.25
N ALA A 317 32.03 -3.26 -3.08
CA ALA A 317 31.86 -3.40 -4.51
C ALA A 317 33.20 -3.49 -5.24
N GLY A 318 33.78 -4.66 -5.31
CA GLY A 318 35.08 -4.88 -5.90
C GLY A 318 35.33 -6.32 -6.34
N GLY A 319 34.73 -6.76 -7.44
CA GLY A 319 35.14 -7.89 -8.25
C GLY A 319 34.52 -9.25 -7.88
N PRO A 320 34.51 -10.21 -8.81
CA PRO A 320 33.96 -11.54 -8.60
C PRO A 320 34.78 -12.29 -7.53
N GLY A 321 34.26 -12.36 -6.31
CA GLY A 321 34.90 -13.13 -5.22
C GLY A 321 35.03 -12.43 -3.87
N GLY A 322 34.47 -11.25 -3.63
CA GLY A 322 34.45 -10.63 -2.29
C GLY A 322 33.34 -11.25 -1.44
N GLY A 323 33.72 -12.11 -0.48
CA GLY A 323 32.77 -12.66 0.48
C GLY A 323 32.23 -11.56 1.37
N GLY A 324 30.91 -11.41 1.37
CA GLY A 324 30.21 -10.41 2.13
C GLY A 324 30.52 -10.46 3.61
N ALA A 325 30.68 -9.30 4.21
CA ALA A 325 30.52 -9.14 5.64
C ALA A 325 29.04 -9.41 5.96
N PRO A 326 28.72 -10.06 7.09
CA PRO A 326 27.34 -10.31 7.43
C PRO A 326 26.64 -8.97 7.66
N GLY A 327 25.71 -8.65 6.75
CA GLY A 327 24.90 -7.45 6.81
C GLY A 327 24.20 -7.36 8.15
N GLY A 328 24.12 -6.14 8.67
CA GLY A 328 23.36 -5.87 9.87
C GLY A 328 21.92 -6.27 9.64
N GLN A 329 21.42 -7.14 10.49
CA GLN A 329 20.00 -7.49 10.55
C GLN A 329 19.18 -6.23 10.82
N GLY A 330 18.58 -5.64 9.78
CA GLY A 330 17.42 -4.80 9.92
C GLY A 330 16.32 -5.69 10.48
N GLY A 331 16.01 -5.50 11.77
CA GLY A 331 15.04 -6.34 12.45
C GLY A 331 13.64 -6.01 11.93
N PHE A 332 12.97 -7.00 11.38
CA PHE A 332 11.52 -6.99 11.26
C PHE A 332 10.93 -6.71 12.64
N GLY A 333 10.35 -5.51 12.82
CA GLY A 333 9.61 -5.12 14.01
C GLY A 333 8.27 -5.81 14.04
N GLY A 334 8.25 -7.11 14.32
CA GLY A 334 7.04 -7.83 14.64
C GLY A 334 6.55 -7.46 16.04
N ARG A 335 5.44 -6.74 16.15
CA ARG A 335 4.48 -6.83 17.27
C ARG A 335 3.08 -6.52 16.80
#